data_d2f5edded3ef275c3e9e0233ca4041b7
#
_entry.id   d2f5edded3ef275c3e9e0233ca4041b7
#
_cell.length_a   1.000
_cell.length_b   1.000
_cell.length_c   1.000
_cell.angle_alpha   90.00
_cell.angle_beta   90.00
_cell.angle_gamma   90.00
#
_symmetry.space_group_name_H-M   'P 1'
#
loop_
_entity.id
_entity.type
_entity.pdbx_description
1 polymer ?
#
loop_
_entity_poly.entity_id
_entity_poly.type
_entity_poly.pdbx_seq_one_letter_code
_entity_poly.pdbx_strand_id
1 'polypeptide(L)'
;VMKEHLNNIYEHFIALDMISYLRLSQGEYDRKYFLQIANRPNRYLTRESMKTGNVSYESLRRYYRDKDWMVDRIDQLEWDMKMICDKTPYAAIQYIRKRMGYDEFLKEYAAYRKISSEDLFAVLEEIWQNSKGYGTIKEWFEHIESYGKMLKEQNKKNGEKEGVNLMTMHAAKGL
;
A
#
# COMPACT_ATOMS: atom_id res chain seq x y z
N VAL A 1 -28.79 -10.30 14.79
CA VAL A 1 -27.85 -10.17 13.68
C VAL A 1 -26.60 -9.46 14.15
N MET A 2 -25.51 -10.18 14.21
CA MET A 2 -24.20 -9.59 14.57
C MET A 2 -23.72 -8.70 13.43
N LYS A 3 -23.37 -7.46 13.75
CA LYS A 3 -22.72 -6.58 12.79
C LYS A 3 -21.26 -6.97 12.67
N GLU A 4 -20.86 -7.30 11.46
CA GLU A 4 -19.48 -7.70 11.18
C GLU A 4 -18.52 -6.54 11.38
N HIS A 5 -17.29 -6.87 11.79
CA HIS A 5 -16.17 -5.94 11.78
C HIS A 5 -15.85 -5.55 10.34
N LEU A 6 -15.85 -4.25 10.04
CA LEU A 6 -15.55 -3.74 8.72
C LEU A 6 -14.05 -3.64 8.51
N ASN A 7 -13.55 -4.34 7.50
CA ASN A 7 -12.15 -4.31 7.12
C ASN A 7 -11.85 -3.13 6.21
N ASN A 8 -10.70 -2.51 6.41
CA ASN A 8 -10.21 -1.43 5.57
C ASN A 8 -9.34 -1.99 4.44
N ILE A 9 -9.83 -1.88 3.20
CA ILE A 9 -9.07 -2.35 2.02
C ILE A 9 -7.69 -1.67 1.92
N TYR A 10 -7.56 -0.44 2.40
CA TYR A 10 -6.30 0.30 2.34
C TYR A 10 -5.24 -0.21 3.33
N GLU A 11 -5.59 -1.16 4.19
CA GLU A 11 -4.65 -1.87 5.05
C GLU A 11 -4.09 -3.14 4.40
N HIS A 12 -4.66 -3.57 3.28
CA HIS A 12 -4.15 -4.71 2.52
C HIS A 12 -2.76 -4.39 1.95
N PHE A 13 -1.87 -5.42 1.86
CA PHE A 13 -0.49 -5.18 1.41
C PHE A 13 -0.43 -4.54 0.01
N ILE A 14 -1.35 -4.88 -0.89
CA ILE A 14 -1.40 -4.30 -2.24
C ILE A 14 -1.67 -2.79 -2.16
N ALA A 15 -2.60 -2.37 -1.30
CA ALA A 15 -2.86 -0.96 -1.07
C ALA A 15 -1.66 -0.26 -0.46
N LEU A 16 -1.00 -0.89 0.52
CA LEU A 16 0.21 -0.35 1.14
C LEU A 16 1.34 -0.20 0.13
N ASP A 17 1.46 -1.12 -0.82
CA ASP A 17 2.43 -1.02 -1.92
C ASP A 17 2.12 0.22 -2.79
N MET A 18 0.88 0.38 -3.22
CA MET A 18 0.46 1.53 -4.04
C MET A 18 0.64 2.84 -3.30
N ILE A 19 0.21 2.91 -2.06
CA ILE A 19 0.36 4.11 -1.21
C ILE A 19 1.84 4.45 -1.05
N SER A 20 2.70 3.46 -0.79
CA SER A 20 4.15 3.69 -0.62
C SER A 20 4.79 4.23 -1.89
N TYR A 21 4.46 3.68 -3.06
CA TYR A 21 4.89 4.23 -4.35
C TYR A 21 4.48 5.70 -4.49
N LEU A 22 3.24 6.00 -4.21
CA LEU A 22 2.71 7.36 -4.36
C LEU A 22 3.29 8.32 -3.33
N ARG A 23 3.51 7.89 -2.09
CA ARG A 23 4.20 8.70 -1.06
C ARG A 23 5.61 9.07 -1.50
N LEU A 24 6.37 8.09 -1.99
CA LEU A 24 7.72 8.33 -2.51
C LEU A 24 7.69 9.29 -3.70
N SER A 25 6.71 9.17 -4.60
CA SER A 25 6.56 10.07 -5.75
C SER A 25 6.31 11.52 -5.34
N GLN A 26 5.72 11.74 -4.17
CA GLN A 26 5.46 13.08 -3.62
C GLN A 26 6.62 13.63 -2.77
N GLY A 27 7.74 12.92 -2.73
CA GLY A 27 8.92 13.35 -1.99
C GLY A 27 8.94 12.96 -0.51
N GLU A 28 8.04 12.10 -0.07
CA GLU A 28 8.04 11.58 1.29
C GLU A 28 9.00 10.41 1.42
N TYR A 29 10.28 10.68 1.64
CA TYR A 29 11.35 9.68 1.66
C TYR A 29 11.50 9.00 3.03
N ASP A 30 10.42 8.48 3.56
CA ASP A 30 10.46 7.68 4.77
C ASP A 30 10.96 6.27 4.43
N ARG A 31 11.85 5.75 5.28
CA ARG A 31 12.42 4.39 5.14
C ARG A 31 11.33 3.32 4.97
N LYS A 32 10.22 3.43 5.67
CA LYS A 32 9.13 2.45 5.60
C LYS A 32 8.56 2.29 4.19
N TYR A 33 8.50 3.39 3.42
CA TYR A 33 7.99 3.35 2.04
C TYR A 33 9.00 2.69 1.11
N PHE A 34 10.27 2.98 1.26
CA PHE A 34 11.33 2.29 0.50
C PHE A 34 11.35 0.80 0.79
N LEU A 35 11.28 0.41 2.06
CA LEU A 35 11.25 -1.00 2.45
C LEU A 35 10.04 -1.73 1.88
N GLN A 36 8.89 -1.06 1.84
CA GLN A 36 7.65 -1.66 1.34
C GLN A 36 7.76 -2.04 -0.13
N ILE A 37 8.33 -1.16 -0.97
CA ILE A 37 8.31 -1.34 -2.44
C ILE A 37 9.65 -1.77 -3.03
N ALA A 38 10.70 -1.82 -2.26
CA ALA A 38 12.06 -2.05 -2.74
C ALA A 38 12.18 -3.25 -3.68
N ASN A 39 11.50 -4.35 -3.33
CA ASN A 39 11.51 -5.61 -4.10
C ASN A 39 10.11 -6.04 -4.53
N ARG A 40 9.24 -5.08 -4.82
CA ARG A 40 7.87 -5.29 -5.30
C ARG A 40 7.55 -4.43 -6.53
N PRO A 41 8.09 -4.71 -7.71
CA PRO A 41 8.90 -5.87 -8.17
C PRO A 41 10.31 -5.93 -7.60
N ASN A 42 10.89 -7.13 -7.72
CA ASN A 42 12.24 -7.38 -7.23
C ASN A 42 13.29 -6.50 -7.92
N ARG A 43 14.06 -5.77 -7.11
CA ARG A 43 15.18 -4.93 -7.54
C ARG A 43 16.50 -5.35 -6.90
N TYR A 44 16.46 -6.41 -6.11
CA TYR A 44 17.62 -6.93 -5.36
C TYR A 44 18.19 -5.90 -4.37
N LEU A 45 17.35 -5.00 -3.87
CA LEU A 45 17.74 -4.07 -2.83
C LEU A 45 17.72 -4.78 -1.47
N THR A 46 18.82 -4.68 -0.73
CA THR A 46 18.93 -5.32 0.58
C THR A 46 18.42 -4.39 1.68
N ARG A 47 17.97 -4.96 2.79
CA ARG A 47 17.59 -4.16 3.96
C ARG A 47 18.78 -3.37 4.50
N GLU A 48 19.98 -3.92 4.37
CA GLU A 48 21.24 -3.27 4.79
C GLU A 48 21.46 -1.96 4.05
N SER A 49 21.12 -1.88 2.76
CA SER A 49 21.24 -0.63 1.98
C SER A 49 20.29 0.46 2.45
N MET A 50 19.26 0.09 3.23
CA MET A 50 18.23 0.98 3.74
C MET A 50 18.21 1.02 5.26
N LYS A 51 19.33 0.77 5.90
CA LYS A 51 19.44 0.60 7.36
C LYS A 51 19.34 1.90 8.15
N THR A 52 19.76 3.02 7.57
CA THR A 52 19.71 4.33 8.23
C THR A 52 18.38 5.03 8.01
N GLY A 53 17.99 5.91 8.94
CA GLY A 53 16.72 6.63 8.88
C GLY A 53 16.51 7.51 7.65
N ASN A 54 17.59 7.91 6.98
CA ASN A 54 17.55 8.76 5.79
C ASN A 54 17.88 7.94 4.55
N VAL A 55 16.88 7.29 3.98
CA VAL A 55 17.01 6.59 2.70
C VAL A 55 16.68 7.57 1.57
N SER A 56 17.54 7.60 0.55
CA SER A 56 17.33 8.40 -0.65
C SER A 56 17.89 7.65 -1.86
N TYR A 57 17.52 8.08 -3.07
CA TYR A 57 18.12 7.51 -4.29
C TYR A 57 19.62 7.69 -4.30
N GLU A 58 20.09 8.83 -3.81
CA GLU A 58 21.53 9.12 -3.72
C GLU A 58 22.23 8.19 -2.72
N SER A 59 21.66 7.95 -1.54
CA SER A 59 22.24 7.02 -0.56
C SER A 59 22.28 5.59 -1.10
N LEU A 60 21.25 5.18 -1.84
CA LEU A 60 21.21 3.87 -2.48
C LEU A 60 22.28 3.76 -3.57
N ARG A 61 22.42 4.77 -4.43
CA ARG A 61 23.48 4.80 -5.46
C ARG A 61 24.86 4.70 -4.84
N ARG A 62 25.08 5.37 -3.74
CA ARG A 62 26.35 5.35 -3.00
C ARG A 62 26.64 3.97 -2.43
N TYR A 63 25.63 3.32 -1.87
CA TYR A 63 25.78 1.96 -1.34
C TYR A 63 26.17 0.95 -2.42
N TYR A 64 25.55 1.07 -3.60
CA TYR A 64 25.73 0.13 -4.73
C TYR A 64 26.69 0.64 -5.79
N ARG A 65 27.54 1.62 -5.49
CA ARG A 65 28.41 2.27 -6.47
C ARG A 65 29.30 1.33 -7.26
N ASP A 66 29.66 0.17 -6.70
CA ASP A 66 30.50 -0.82 -7.35
C ASP A 66 29.74 -1.75 -8.31
N LYS A 67 28.42 -1.58 -8.41
CA LYS A 67 27.53 -2.43 -9.21
C LYS A 67 26.69 -1.57 -10.14
N ASP A 68 27.17 -1.36 -11.35
CA ASP A 68 26.47 -0.50 -12.35
C ASP A 68 25.03 -0.94 -12.59
N TRP A 69 24.77 -2.25 -12.63
CA TRP A 69 23.43 -2.77 -12.85
C TRP A 69 22.46 -2.45 -11.70
N MET A 70 22.97 -2.30 -10.49
CA MET A 70 22.15 -1.85 -9.35
C MET A 70 21.87 -0.34 -9.42
N VAL A 71 22.89 0.44 -9.78
CA VAL A 71 22.75 1.89 -9.98
C VAL A 71 21.70 2.16 -11.08
N ASP A 72 21.73 1.41 -12.17
CA ASP A 72 20.76 1.54 -13.26
C ASP A 72 19.34 1.28 -12.77
N ARG A 73 19.14 0.30 -11.90
CA ARG A 73 17.81 0.02 -11.32
C ARG A 73 17.33 1.12 -10.40
N ILE A 74 18.22 1.70 -9.63
CA ILE A 74 17.91 2.84 -8.75
C ILE A 74 17.55 4.06 -9.61
N ASP A 75 18.30 4.32 -10.67
CA ASP A 75 18.01 5.40 -11.62
C ASP A 75 16.64 5.19 -12.28
N GLN A 76 16.32 3.96 -12.66
CA GLN A 76 15.00 3.64 -13.23
C GLN A 76 13.88 3.89 -12.22
N LEU A 77 14.08 3.51 -10.97
CA LEU A 77 13.09 3.76 -9.91
C LEU A 77 12.84 5.25 -9.73
N GLU A 78 13.91 6.05 -9.64
CA GLU A 78 13.80 7.50 -9.51
C GLU A 78 13.09 8.11 -10.72
N TRP A 79 13.43 7.67 -11.92
CA TRP A 79 12.76 8.10 -13.15
C TRP A 79 11.27 7.79 -13.11
N ASP A 80 10.89 6.57 -12.76
CA ASP A 80 9.50 6.15 -12.66
C ASP A 80 8.72 7.01 -11.66
N MET A 81 9.34 7.34 -10.52
CA MET A 81 8.72 8.21 -9.51
C MET A 81 8.47 9.62 -10.05
N LYS A 82 9.39 10.15 -10.84
CA LYS A 82 9.20 11.45 -11.52
C LYS A 82 8.06 11.39 -12.53
N MET A 83 7.94 10.27 -13.23
CA MET A 83 6.88 10.10 -14.23
C MET A 83 5.49 10.06 -13.60
N ILE A 84 5.33 9.54 -12.40
CA ILE A 84 4.02 9.40 -11.77
C ILE A 84 3.64 10.56 -10.85
N CYS A 85 4.58 11.41 -10.47
CA CYS A 85 4.36 12.44 -9.43
C CYS A 85 3.23 13.43 -9.75
N ASP A 86 3.00 13.74 -11.00
CA ASP A 86 1.97 14.68 -11.46
C ASP A 86 0.69 14.01 -11.98
N LYS A 87 0.68 12.69 -12.01
CA LYS A 87 -0.47 11.95 -12.53
C LYS A 87 -1.61 11.93 -11.51
N THR A 88 -2.83 11.70 -11.99
CA THR A 88 -3.94 11.32 -11.12
C THR A 88 -3.61 9.99 -10.45
N PRO A 89 -4.21 9.68 -9.29
CA PRO A 89 -3.98 8.37 -8.64
C PRO A 89 -4.28 7.20 -9.58
N TYR A 90 -5.37 7.29 -10.34
CA TYR A 90 -5.77 6.26 -11.28
C TYR A 90 -4.70 6.03 -12.36
N ALA A 91 -4.19 7.10 -12.96
CA ALA A 91 -3.15 7.01 -13.99
C ALA A 91 -1.81 6.55 -13.40
N ALA A 92 -1.48 7.00 -12.19
CA ALA A 92 -0.24 6.61 -11.50
C ALA A 92 -0.24 5.10 -11.17
N ILE A 93 -1.34 4.59 -10.64
CA ILE A 93 -1.48 3.15 -10.35
C ILE A 93 -1.38 2.34 -11.64
N GLN A 94 -2.00 2.79 -12.72
CA GLN A 94 -1.89 2.13 -14.03
C GLN A 94 -0.43 2.05 -14.49
N TYR A 95 0.32 3.13 -14.33
CA TYR A 95 1.74 3.17 -14.64
C TYR A 95 2.53 2.16 -13.79
N ILE A 96 2.29 2.12 -12.49
CA ILE A 96 2.92 1.17 -11.57
C ILE A 96 2.62 -0.27 -11.99
N ARG A 97 1.37 -0.56 -12.31
CA ARG A 97 0.93 -1.90 -12.72
C ARG A 97 1.62 -2.38 -13.98
N LYS A 98 1.65 -1.53 -15.02
CA LYS A 98 2.06 -1.92 -16.37
C LYS A 98 3.51 -1.57 -16.69
N ARG A 99 3.92 -0.33 -16.42
CA ARG A 99 5.25 0.15 -16.75
C ARG A 99 6.32 -0.28 -15.74
N MET A 100 5.96 -0.32 -14.47
CA MET A 100 6.90 -0.70 -13.41
C MET A 100 6.87 -2.21 -13.13
N GLY A 101 5.96 -2.96 -13.75
CA GLY A 101 5.93 -4.42 -13.65
C GLY A 101 5.24 -4.98 -12.42
N TYR A 102 4.38 -4.20 -11.77
CA TYR A 102 3.71 -4.65 -10.54
C TYR A 102 2.77 -5.85 -10.79
N ASP A 103 2.05 -5.85 -11.93
CA ASP A 103 1.16 -6.98 -12.27
C ASP A 103 1.95 -8.30 -12.39
N GLU A 104 3.13 -8.26 -13.01
CA GLU A 104 4.01 -9.43 -13.11
C GLU A 104 4.49 -9.87 -11.72
N PHE A 105 4.83 -8.90 -10.86
CA PHE A 105 5.19 -9.19 -9.46
C PHE A 105 4.06 -9.92 -8.74
N LEU A 106 2.81 -9.48 -8.87
CA LEU A 106 1.68 -10.13 -8.21
C LEU A 106 1.48 -11.56 -8.68
N LYS A 107 1.65 -11.83 -9.96
CA LYS A 107 1.58 -13.21 -10.50
C LYS A 107 2.63 -14.10 -9.86
N GLU A 108 3.87 -13.63 -9.80
CA GLU A 108 4.99 -14.35 -9.20
C GLU A 108 4.79 -14.55 -7.70
N TYR A 109 4.32 -13.51 -7.02
CA TYR A 109 4.00 -13.55 -5.58
C TYR A 109 2.93 -14.60 -5.28
N ALA A 110 1.84 -14.61 -6.05
CA ALA A 110 0.76 -15.60 -5.90
C ALA A 110 1.26 -17.02 -6.10
N ALA A 111 2.06 -17.23 -7.15
CA ALA A 111 2.65 -18.56 -7.45
C ALA A 111 3.57 -19.03 -6.32
N TYR A 112 4.44 -18.17 -5.84
CA TYR A 112 5.37 -18.46 -4.75
C TYR A 112 4.64 -18.78 -3.44
N ARG A 113 3.61 -18.00 -3.11
CA ARG A 113 2.83 -18.17 -1.88
C ARG A 113 1.75 -19.22 -2.00
N LYS A 114 1.54 -19.78 -3.18
CA LYS A 114 0.50 -20.78 -3.48
C LYS A 114 -0.91 -20.28 -3.12
N ILE A 115 -1.19 -19.03 -3.49
CA ILE A 115 -2.50 -18.40 -3.32
C ILE A 115 -3.06 -17.97 -4.67
N SER A 116 -4.36 -17.66 -4.72
CA SER A 116 -5.03 -17.29 -5.95
C SER A 116 -4.56 -15.93 -6.47
N SER A 117 -4.00 -15.90 -7.69
CA SER A 117 -3.67 -14.62 -8.35
C SER A 117 -4.92 -13.82 -8.66
N GLU A 118 -6.03 -14.49 -8.98
CA GLU A 118 -7.31 -13.83 -9.27
C GLU A 118 -7.80 -13.03 -8.06
N ASP A 119 -7.68 -13.56 -6.85
CA ASP A 119 -8.06 -12.87 -5.62
C ASP A 119 -7.21 -11.63 -5.39
N LEU A 120 -5.91 -11.73 -5.63
CA LEU A 120 -5.00 -10.57 -5.50
C LEU A 120 -5.30 -9.50 -6.54
N PHE A 121 -5.55 -9.90 -7.78
CA PHE A 121 -5.91 -8.93 -8.82
C PHE A 121 -7.28 -8.31 -8.58
N ALA A 122 -8.22 -9.01 -7.97
CA ALA A 122 -9.50 -8.45 -7.57
C ALA A 122 -9.31 -7.31 -6.55
N VAL A 123 -8.42 -7.49 -5.58
CA VAL A 123 -8.08 -6.44 -4.60
C VAL A 123 -7.43 -5.24 -5.29
N LEU A 124 -6.45 -5.48 -6.14
CA LEU A 124 -5.77 -4.41 -6.89
C LEU A 124 -6.75 -3.64 -7.78
N GLU A 125 -7.63 -4.35 -8.46
CA GLU A 125 -8.64 -3.76 -9.33
C GLU A 125 -9.60 -2.86 -8.54
N GLU A 126 -10.02 -3.30 -7.36
CA GLU A 126 -10.89 -2.50 -6.48
C GLU A 126 -10.19 -1.22 -6.02
N ILE A 127 -8.94 -1.31 -5.58
CA ILE A 127 -8.12 -0.15 -5.19
C ILE A 127 -7.98 0.81 -6.36
N TRP A 128 -7.67 0.29 -7.54
CA TRP A 128 -7.49 1.08 -8.76
C TRP A 128 -8.78 1.81 -9.16
N GLN A 129 -9.91 1.10 -9.19
CA GLN A 129 -11.20 1.70 -9.52
C GLN A 129 -11.63 2.74 -8.48
N ASN A 130 -11.38 2.49 -7.21
CA ASN A 130 -11.70 3.45 -6.14
C ASN A 130 -10.87 4.74 -6.25
N SER A 131 -9.69 4.71 -6.86
CA SER A 131 -8.85 5.89 -7.05
C SER A 131 -9.33 6.81 -8.17
N LYS A 132 -10.25 6.35 -9.01
CA LYS A 132 -10.67 7.03 -10.24
C LYS A 132 -11.36 8.39 -10.00
N GLY A 133 -11.99 8.57 -8.85
CA GLY A 133 -12.72 9.81 -8.54
C GLY A 133 -11.86 10.98 -8.07
N TYR A 134 -10.54 10.80 -7.95
CA TYR A 134 -9.65 11.80 -7.36
C TYR A 134 -8.73 12.41 -8.42
N GLY A 135 -8.65 13.74 -8.44
CA GLY A 135 -7.86 14.47 -9.42
C GLY A 135 -6.37 14.52 -9.10
N THR A 136 -6.02 14.41 -7.82
CA THR A 136 -4.62 14.47 -7.36
C THR A 136 -4.33 13.35 -6.36
N ILE A 137 -3.07 12.99 -6.26
CA ILE A 137 -2.58 11.99 -5.29
C ILE A 137 -2.89 12.47 -3.86
N LYS A 138 -2.72 13.76 -3.59
CA LYS A 138 -3.02 14.35 -2.29
C LYS A 138 -4.48 14.15 -1.90
N GLU A 139 -5.41 14.41 -2.82
CA GLU A 139 -6.85 14.20 -2.57
C GLU A 139 -7.17 12.75 -2.24
N TRP A 140 -6.53 11.82 -2.94
CA TRP A 140 -6.72 10.40 -2.66
C TRP A 140 -6.20 10.00 -1.28
N PHE A 141 -5.04 10.53 -0.88
CA PHE A 141 -4.51 10.31 0.46
C PHE A 141 -5.44 10.84 1.55
N GLU A 142 -6.03 12.00 1.34
CA GLU A 142 -7.02 12.58 2.26
C GLU A 142 -8.25 11.68 2.39
N HIS A 143 -8.71 11.12 1.27
CA HIS A 143 -9.80 10.15 1.27
C HIS A 143 -9.44 8.88 2.06
N ILE A 144 -8.27 8.31 1.82
CA ILE A 144 -7.81 7.10 2.50
C ILE A 144 -7.78 7.31 4.01
N GLU A 145 -7.27 8.46 4.46
CA GLU A 145 -7.21 8.81 5.87
C GLU A 145 -8.62 8.97 6.47
N SER A 146 -9.49 9.70 5.80
CA SER A 146 -10.88 9.89 6.24
C SER A 146 -11.66 8.59 6.31
N TYR A 147 -11.47 7.73 5.31
CA TYR A 147 -12.11 6.42 5.24
C TYR A 147 -11.66 5.53 6.41
N GLY A 148 -10.37 5.53 6.73
CA GLY A 148 -9.83 4.77 7.84
C GLY A 148 -10.40 5.24 9.19
N LYS A 149 -10.51 6.54 9.40
CA LYS A 149 -11.12 7.12 10.61
C LYS A 149 -12.59 6.74 10.74
N MET A 150 -13.34 6.84 9.65
CA MET A 150 -14.75 6.47 9.62
C MET A 150 -14.97 5.01 10.01
N LEU A 151 -14.18 4.10 9.45
CA LEU A 151 -14.27 2.66 9.77
C LEU A 151 -13.93 2.36 11.22
N LYS A 152 -12.91 3.01 11.77
CA LYS A 152 -12.53 2.84 13.18
C LYS A 152 -13.66 3.26 14.11
N GLU A 153 -14.30 4.40 13.85
CA GLU A 153 -15.44 4.87 14.63
C GLU A 153 -16.63 3.92 14.53
N GLN A 154 -16.93 3.43 13.34
CA GLN A 154 -18.04 2.51 13.12
C GLN A 154 -17.78 1.16 13.79
N ASN A 155 -16.59 0.62 13.71
CA ASN A 155 -16.19 -0.61 14.40
C ASN A 155 -16.27 -0.46 15.90
N LYS A 156 -15.87 0.68 16.45
CA LYS A 156 -16.00 1.01 17.86
C LYS A 156 -17.46 1.02 18.30
N LYS A 157 -18.35 1.69 17.55
CA LYS A 157 -19.79 1.72 17.83
C LYS A 157 -20.40 0.31 17.76
N ASN A 158 -20.02 -0.50 16.79
CA ASN A 158 -20.50 -1.88 16.67
C ASN A 158 -20.05 -2.73 17.86
N GLY A 159 -18.79 -2.59 18.28
CA GLY A 159 -18.26 -3.27 19.45
C GLY A 159 -18.97 -2.86 20.77
N GLU A 160 -19.24 -1.59 20.94
CA GLU A 160 -19.98 -1.06 22.09
C GLU A 160 -21.40 -1.61 22.14
N LYS A 161 -22.09 -1.67 21.00
CA LYS A 161 -23.45 -2.24 20.89
C LYS A 161 -23.47 -3.72 21.23
N GLU A 162 -22.51 -4.49 20.73
CA GLU A 162 -22.37 -5.91 21.03
C GLU A 162 -22.10 -6.12 22.54
N GLY A 163 -21.23 -5.32 23.13
CA GLY A 163 -20.95 -5.35 24.55
C GLY A 163 -22.18 -5.08 25.41
N VAL A 164 -22.96 -4.07 25.07
CA VAL A 164 -24.20 -3.73 25.75
C VAL A 164 -25.22 -4.86 25.61
N ASN A 165 -25.39 -5.43 24.41
CA ASN A 165 -26.30 -6.53 24.17
C ASN A 165 -25.92 -7.78 24.99
N LEU A 166 -24.63 -8.11 25.06
CA LEU A 166 -24.11 -9.22 25.87
C LEU A 166 -24.37 -9.00 27.35
N MET A 167 -24.16 -7.82 27.86
CA MET A 167 -24.45 -7.45 29.26
C MET A 167 -25.95 -7.59 29.58
N THR A 168 -26.83 -7.15 28.69
CA THR A 168 -28.27 -7.27 28.83
C THR A 168 -28.70 -8.74 28.89
N MET A 169 -28.14 -9.58 28.03
CA MET A 169 -28.43 -11.03 28.03
C MET A 169 -27.94 -11.70 29.35
N HIS A 170 -26.80 -11.33 29.85
CA HIS A 170 -26.30 -11.85 31.13
C HIS A 170 -27.17 -11.40 32.30
N ALA A 171 -27.60 -10.15 32.32
CA ALA A 171 -28.52 -9.64 33.34
C ALA A 171 -29.87 -10.40 33.31
N ALA A 172 -30.40 -10.67 32.11
CA ALA A 172 -31.63 -11.46 31.96
C ALA A 172 -31.49 -12.91 32.43
N LYS A 173 -30.33 -13.53 32.24
CA LYS A 173 -30.05 -14.88 32.75
C LYS A 173 -29.80 -14.96 34.23
N GLY A 174 -29.41 -13.86 34.86
CA GLY A 174 -29.19 -13.77 36.29
C GLY A 174 -30.45 -13.57 37.11
N LEU A 175 -31.57 -13.39 36.45
CA LEU A 175 -32.87 -13.28 37.07
C LEU A 175 -33.59 -14.64 37.07
#